data_17e6d9fac6541934b28901430d3344f0
#
_entry.id   17e6d9fac6541934b28901430d3344f0
#
_cell.length_a   1.000
_cell.length_b   1.000
_cell.length_c   1.000
_cell.angle_alpha   90.00
_cell.angle_beta   90.00
_cell.angle_gamma   90.00
#
_symmetry.space_group_name_H-M   'P 1'
#
loop_
_entity.id
_entity.type
_entity.pdbx_description
1 polymer ?
#
loop_
_entity_poly.entity_id
_entity_poly.type
_entity_poly.pdbx_seq_one_letter_code
_entity_poly.pdbx_strand_id
1 'polypeptide(L)'
;MRVTVTPGIPQGTVRVPASKSVAHRYLIAAAFTPGETRLRDLPDNADIRATLRCLRAMGAAIRQDGTGATICGRVPVGFPPDAVADCGESGTTLRLLLPFALLQPAGARMTFTGAPRLFARPLSVYEDICRAQGVLFARTEAGVTVGGGLHPDAFCFPGDISSQFVSGLLLALPHLRGDSTLRLTGQVGSASYIGLTLDALRLFGYTVGADGVQAYRIPGGQTGRAPEQALCVPTDQSAAAFFGAMRTLGGDISLADFRDDGAQGDRVFGAYMERLCREKCRLSVADCPDLAPILLVVAALHHGGTLCDTARLRFKESDRGEAMAAELRRCGVRITVGENEITVEPGVHAPDGALCAHNDHRVAMSLAVLLCRTGGSIDGAECVAKSMPEFFDTLRSLGIAVRTEGET
;
A
#
# COMPACT_ATOMS: atom_id res chain seq x y z
N MET A 1 14.44 13.96 9.71
CA MET A 1 13.75 15.26 9.51
C MET A 1 12.75 15.46 10.65
N ARG A 2 12.83 16.60 11.33
CA ARG A 2 11.80 17.01 12.31
C ARG A 2 10.90 18.05 11.65
N VAL A 3 9.60 17.91 11.86
CA VAL A 3 8.60 18.88 11.38
C VAL A 3 7.80 19.37 12.58
N THR A 4 7.62 20.70 12.69
CA THR A 4 6.80 21.34 13.71
C THR A 4 5.52 21.89 13.07
N VAL A 5 4.37 21.51 13.59
CA VAL A 5 3.05 21.97 13.15
C VAL A 5 2.46 22.90 14.21
N THR A 6 2.04 24.09 13.80
CA THR A 6 1.32 25.04 14.66
C THR A 6 -0.19 24.78 14.55
N PRO A 7 -0.97 24.86 15.64
CA PRO A 7 -2.42 24.71 15.57
C PRO A 7 -3.06 25.64 14.56
N GLY A 8 -4.01 25.13 13.79
CA GLY A 8 -4.74 25.91 12.80
C GLY A 8 -5.87 25.12 12.15
N ILE A 9 -6.80 25.81 11.54
CA ILE A 9 -7.91 25.22 10.79
C ILE A 9 -7.53 25.22 9.31
N PRO A 10 -7.32 24.03 8.69
CA PRO A 10 -6.91 23.96 7.28
C PRO A 10 -8.05 24.37 6.36
N GLN A 11 -7.76 25.21 5.37
CA GLN A 11 -8.73 25.74 4.40
C GLN A 11 -8.14 25.76 2.99
N GLY A 12 -8.94 25.42 1.99
CA GLY A 12 -8.54 25.56 0.61
C GLY A 12 -8.82 24.32 -0.24
N THR A 13 -8.19 24.27 -1.39
CA THR A 13 -8.36 23.18 -2.35
C THR A 13 -7.06 22.38 -2.44
N VAL A 14 -7.18 21.05 -2.36
CA VAL A 14 -6.05 20.14 -2.45
C VAL A 14 -6.24 19.14 -3.58
N ARG A 15 -5.16 18.87 -4.31
CA ARG A 15 -5.08 17.75 -5.25
C ARG A 15 -4.49 16.54 -4.54
N VAL A 16 -5.30 15.52 -4.35
CA VAL A 16 -4.85 14.26 -3.73
C VAL A 16 -4.09 13.44 -4.78
N PRO A 17 -2.94 12.83 -4.43
CA PRO A 17 -2.21 11.99 -5.38
C PRO A 17 -3.02 10.80 -5.84
N ALA A 18 -2.64 10.24 -6.97
CA ALA A 18 -3.25 9.02 -7.50
C ALA A 18 -2.89 7.79 -6.65
N SER A 19 -3.72 6.75 -6.74
CA SER A 19 -3.62 5.56 -5.91
C SER A 19 -2.35 4.77 -6.17
N LYS A 20 -1.48 4.72 -5.16
CA LYS A 20 -0.28 3.88 -5.15
C LYS A 20 -0.64 2.41 -5.41
N SER A 21 -1.68 1.91 -4.75
CA SER A 21 -2.10 0.51 -4.84
C SER A 21 -2.59 0.11 -6.23
N VAL A 22 -3.29 1.00 -6.94
CA VAL A 22 -3.71 0.80 -8.32
C VAL A 22 -2.52 0.94 -9.27
N ALA A 23 -1.69 1.98 -9.07
CA ALA A 23 -0.52 2.23 -9.91
C ALA A 23 0.45 1.04 -9.98
N HIS A 24 0.77 0.40 -8.85
CA HIS A 24 1.59 -0.81 -8.82
C HIS A 24 1.03 -1.90 -9.76
N ARG A 25 -0.29 -2.15 -9.68
CA ARG A 25 -0.95 -3.18 -10.47
C ARG A 25 -0.95 -2.87 -11.95
N TYR A 26 -1.26 -1.63 -12.32
CA TYR A 26 -1.24 -1.20 -13.71
C TYR A 26 0.18 -1.26 -14.30
N LEU A 27 1.20 -0.81 -13.56
CA LEU A 27 2.59 -0.87 -14.01
C LEU A 27 3.05 -2.30 -14.24
N ILE A 28 2.74 -3.22 -13.31
CA ILE A 28 3.14 -4.62 -13.40
C ILE A 28 2.38 -5.33 -14.53
N ALA A 29 1.08 -5.16 -14.61
CA ALA A 29 0.28 -5.74 -15.69
C ALA A 29 0.75 -5.21 -17.07
N ALA A 30 1.00 -3.89 -17.18
CA ALA A 30 1.51 -3.30 -18.41
C ALA A 30 2.89 -3.85 -18.81
N ALA A 31 3.80 -4.02 -17.85
CA ALA A 31 5.15 -4.51 -18.12
C ALA A 31 5.17 -5.96 -18.64
N PHE A 32 4.21 -6.78 -18.23
CA PHE A 32 4.15 -8.20 -18.55
C PHE A 32 3.02 -8.58 -19.52
N THR A 33 2.37 -7.58 -20.13
CA THR A 33 1.42 -7.77 -21.23
C THR A 33 1.99 -7.22 -22.52
N PRO A 34 2.09 -8.02 -23.61
CA PRO A 34 2.60 -7.54 -24.90
C PRO A 34 1.82 -6.31 -25.43
N GLY A 35 2.56 -5.35 -25.95
CA GLY A 35 2.01 -4.11 -26.54
C GLY A 35 2.40 -2.86 -25.77
N GLU A 36 1.95 -1.70 -26.26
CA GLU A 36 2.21 -0.40 -25.65
C GLU A 36 1.04 -0.02 -24.74
N THR A 37 1.33 0.28 -23.48
CA THR A 37 0.36 0.83 -22.53
C THR A 37 0.78 2.23 -22.12
N ARG A 38 -0.18 3.16 -22.14
CA ARG A 38 0.01 4.53 -21.63
C ARG A 38 -0.71 4.69 -20.31
N LEU A 39 0.03 5.05 -19.26
CA LEU A 39 -0.51 5.37 -17.95
C LEU A 39 -0.45 6.88 -17.73
N ARG A 40 -1.50 7.45 -17.14
CA ARG A 40 -1.59 8.85 -16.74
C ARG A 40 -1.80 8.95 -15.24
N ASP A 41 -1.42 10.08 -14.68
CA ASP A 41 -1.57 10.37 -13.25
C ASP A 41 -0.85 9.33 -12.36
N LEU A 42 0.37 8.92 -12.73
CA LEU A 42 1.20 8.08 -11.87
C LEU A 42 1.67 8.90 -10.66
N PRO A 43 1.51 8.38 -9.44
CA PRO A 43 2.04 9.07 -8.26
C PRO A 43 3.57 9.00 -8.25
N ASP A 44 4.23 10.13 -8.02
CA ASP A 44 5.69 10.19 -7.88
C ASP A 44 6.09 10.04 -6.41
N ASN A 45 6.20 8.79 -5.95
CA ASN A 45 6.60 8.46 -4.60
C ASN A 45 7.66 7.35 -4.59
N ALA A 46 8.30 7.14 -3.44
CA ALA A 46 9.42 6.19 -3.30
C ALA A 46 9.05 4.76 -3.72
N ASP A 47 7.84 4.30 -3.39
CA ASP A 47 7.38 2.95 -3.70
C ASP A 47 7.15 2.74 -5.20
N ILE A 48 6.55 3.71 -5.89
CA ILE A 48 6.34 3.65 -7.35
C ILE A 48 7.68 3.75 -8.09
N ARG A 49 8.59 4.63 -7.63
CA ARG A 49 9.95 4.69 -8.18
C ARG A 49 10.68 3.36 -8.02
N ALA A 50 10.53 2.65 -6.88
CA ALA A 50 11.09 1.32 -6.68
C ALA A 50 10.50 0.30 -7.67
N THR A 51 9.17 0.29 -7.87
CA THR A 51 8.54 -0.60 -8.87
C THR A 51 9.07 -0.35 -10.27
N LEU A 52 9.18 0.90 -10.70
CA LEU A 52 9.72 1.26 -12.01
C LEU A 52 11.17 0.79 -12.19
N ARG A 53 12.02 0.94 -11.15
CA ARG A 53 13.40 0.42 -11.16
C ARG A 53 13.43 -1.10 -11.30
N CYS A 54 12.64 -1.80 -10.49
CA CYS A 54 12.57 -3.26 -10.53
C CYS A 54 12.09 -3.77 -11.89
N LEU A 55 11.03 -3.17 -12.46
CA LEU A 55 10.53 -3.54 -13.78
C LEU A 55 11.57 -3.33 -14.88
N ARG A 56 12.34 -2.23 -14.83
CA ARG A 56 13.47 -2.00 -15.75
C ARG A 56 14.57 -3.04 -15.56
N ALA A 57 14.92 -3.39 -14.32
CA ALA A 57 15.88 -4.47 -14.05
C ALA A 57 15.40 -5.83 -14.57
N MET A 58 14.08 -6.07 -14.61
CA MET A 58 13.45 -7.23 -15.22
C MET A 58 13.31 -7.12 -16.73
N GLY A 59 13.82 -6.05 -17.35
CA GLY A 59 13.89 -5.86 -18.80
C GLY A 59 12.68 -5.16 -19.41
N ALA A 60 11.81 -4.53 -18.64
CA ALA A 60 10.71 -3.72 -19.17
C ALA A 60 11.21 -2.40 -19.76
N ALA A 61 10.73 -2.05 -20.96
CA ALA A 61 11.00 -0.76 -21.59
C ALA A 61 9.97 0.28 -21.10
N ILE A 62 10.40 1.20 -20.26
CA ILE A 62 9.53 2.20 -19.63
C ILE A 62 10.09 3.61 -19.85
N ARG A 63 9.31 4.44 -20.53
CA ARG A 63 9.55 5.88 -20.70
C ARG A 63 8.57 6.65 -19.83
N GLN A 64 9.08 7.50 -18.94
CA GLN A 64 8.28 8.42 -18.14
C GLN A 64 8.19 9.78 -18.84
N ASP A 65 7.02 10.42 -18.78
CA ASP A 65 6.76 11.76 -19.29
C ASP A 65 5.86 12.51 -18.27
N GLY A 66 6.42 13.48 -17.60
CA GLY A 66 5.69 14.19 -16.53
C GLY A 66 5.11 13.24 -15.48
N THR A 67 3.78 13.31 -15.29
CA THR A 67 3.02 12.43 -14.36
C THR A 67 2.56 11.13 -15.03
N GLY A 68 3.08 10.78 -16.21
CA GLY A 68 2.70 9.59 -16.95
C GLY A 68 3.85 8.64 -17.22
N ALA A 69 3.54 7.50 -17.82
CA ALA A 69 4.52 6.57 -18.36
C ALA A 69 3.95 5.82 -19.55
N THR A 70 4.83 5.57 -20.53
CA THR A 70 4.59 4.64 -21.63
C THR A 70 5.41 3.38 -21.39
N ILE A 71 4.74 2.23 -21.35
CA ILE A 71 5.34 0.92 -21.08
C ILE A 71 5.18 0.06 -22.31
N CYS A 72 6.31 -0.42 -22.89
CA CYS A 72 6.30 -1.46 -23.91
C CYS A 72 6.42 -2.81 -23.20
N GLY A 73 5.28 -3.47 -23.00
CA GLY A 73 5.19 -4.71 -22.25
C GLY A 73 5.62 -5.92 -23.08
N ARG A 74 6.01 -6.97 -22.37
CA ARG A 74 6.47 -8.25 -22.95
C ARG A 74 6.02 -9.42 -22.07
N VAL A 75 6.09 -10.62 -22.60
CA VAL A 75 5.90 -11.81 -21.77
C VAL A 75 6.97 -11.89 -20.67
N PRO A 76 6.65 -12.33 -19.44
CA PRO A 76 7.57 -12.33 -18.31
C PRO A 76 8.57 -13.49 -18.33
N VAL A 77 9.27 -13.68 -19.47
CA VAL A 77 10.27 -14.76 -19.64
C VAL A 77 11.58 -14.15 -20.15
N GLY A 78 12.70 -14.75 -19.77
CA GLY A 78 14.03 -14.33 -20.21
C GLY A 78 14.42 -12.96 -19.62
N PHE A 79 14.33 -12.83 -18.31
CA PHE A 79 14.91 -11.69 -17.61
C PHE A 79 16.43 -11.67 -17.77
N PRO A 80 17.09 -10.52 -17.64
CA PRO A 80 18.54 -10.46 -17.65
C PRO A 80 19.12 -11.46 -16.66
N PRO A 81 20.18 -12.22 -17.02
CA PRO A 81 20.82 -13.16 -16.10
C PRO A 81 21.27 -12.45 -14.81
N ASP A 82 21.05 -13.11 -13.67
CA ASP A 82 21.43 -12.61 -12.34
C ASP A 82 20.92 -11.18 -12.05
N ALA A 83 19.75 -10.83 -12.59
CA ALA A 83 19.15 -9.53 -12.39
C ALA A 83 18.97 -9.21 -10.91
N VAL A 84 19.31 -7.98 -10.55
CA VAL A 84 19.13 -7.44 -9.20
C VAL A 84 18.06 -6.36 -9.23
N ALA A 85 17.00 -6.53 -8.44
CA ALA A 85 15.89 -5.59 -8.32
C ALA A 85 15.90 -4.92 -6.94
N ASP A 86 16.23 -3.63 -6.90
CA ASP A 86 16.17 -2.84 -5.67
C ASP A 86 14.76 -2.37 -5.37
N CYS A 87 14.13 -2.99 -4.36
CA CYS A 87 12.80 -2.68 -3.87
C CYS A 87 12.76 -1.48 -2.89
N GLY A 88 13.93 -0.97 -2.46
CA GLY A 88 14.00 0.05 -1.42
C GLY A 88 13.31 -0.43 -0.13
N GLU A 89 12.26 0.25 0.31
CA GLU A 89 11.42 -0.15 1.45
C GLU A 89 10.04 -0.70 1.00
N SER A 90 9.79 -0.83 -0.30
CA SER A 90 8.47 -1.16 -0.84
C SER A 90 8.13 -2.65 -0.74
N GLY A 91 7.35 -3.01 0.28
CA GLY A 91 6.81 -4.36 0.44
C GLY A 91 5.85 -4.76 -0.69
N THR A 92 5.16 -3.80 -1.28
CA THR A 92 4.28 -4.04 -2.43
C THR A 92 5.09 -4.43 -3.65
N THR A 93 6.15 -3.68 -3.98
CA THR A 93 7.05 -3.99 -5.09
C THR A 93 7.62 -5.40 -4.97
N LEU A 94 8.20 -5.74 -3.81
CA LEU A 94 8.78 -7.06 -3.57
C LEU A 94 7.74 -8.17 -3.75
N ARG A 95 6.59 -8.08 -3.05
CA ARG A 95 5.62 -9.17 -3.04
C ARG A 95 4.85 -9.33 -4.35
N LEU A 96 4.66 -8.26 -5.12
CA LEU A 96 3.99 -8.38 -6.41
C LEU A 96 4.94 -8.86 -7.52
N LEU A 97 6.24 -8.56 -7.45
CA LEU A 97 7.19 -8.90 -8.50
C LEU A 97 7.91 -10.23 -8.28
N LEU A 98 8.09 -10.66 -7.03
CA LEU A 98 8.79 -11.92 -6.74
C LEU A 98 8.21 -13.13 -7.49
N PRO A 99 6.87 -13.33 -7.59
CA PRO A 99 6.32 -14.46 -8.36
C PRO A 99 6.72 -14.47 -9.83
N PHE A 100 6.96 -13.31 -10.46
CA PHE A 100 7.43 -13.26 -11.84
C PHE A 100 8.87 -13.78 -12.02
N ALA A 101 9.70 -13.63 -11.00
CA ALA A 101 11.03 -14.25 -11.00
C ALA A 101 10.95 -15.78 -10.91
N LEU A 102 9.95 -16.30 -10.21
CA LEU A 102 9.69 -17.75 -10.13
C LEU A 102 9.23 -18.35 -11.48
N LEU A 103 8.63 -17.53 -12.36
CA LEU A 103 8.21 -17.99 -13.71
C LEU A 103 9.39 -18.22 -14.67
N GLN A 104 10.60 -17.78 -14.32
CA GLN A 104 11.76 -17.95 -15.19
C GLN A 104 12.10 -19.45 -15.39
N PRO A 105 12.82 -19.82 -16.43
CA PRO A 105 13.27 -21.21 -16.62
C PRO A 105 14.05 -21.71 -15.39
N ALA A 106 13.98 -23.02 -15.14
CA ALA A 106 14.76 -23.65 -14.08
C ALA A 106 16.25 -23.34 -14.23
N GLY A 107 16.91 -22.99 -13.12
CA GLY A 107 18.31 -22.56 -13.10
C GLY A 107 18.52 -21.05 -13.26
N ALA A 108 17.56 -20.30 -13.77
CA ALA A 108 17.62 -18.83 -13.73
C ALA A 108 17.55 -18.35 -12.27
N ARG A 109 18.20 -17.21 -11.98
CA ARG A 109 18.20 -16.60 -10.65
C ARG A 109 17.89 -15.12 -10.77
N MET A 110 17.25 -14.60 -9.73
CA MET A 110 17.00 -13.17 -9.55
C MET A 110 17.11 -12.80 -8.08
N THR A 111 17.75 -11.67 -7.79
CA THR A 111 17.92 -11.16 -6.42
C THR A 111 17.11 -9.89 -6.23
N PHE A 112 16.29 -9.88 -5.20
CA PHE A 112 15.60 -8.68 -4.73
C PHE A 112 16.37 -8.12 -3.53
N THR A 113 16.74 -6.85 -3.59
CA THR A 113 17.43 -6.10 -2.54
C THR A 113 16.57 -4.96 -2.02
N GLY A 114 16.98 -4.36 -0.90
CA GLY A 114 16.30 -3.23 -0.28
C GLY A 114 16.73 -3.03 1.16
N ALA A 115 15.99 -2.20 1.90
CA ALA A 115 16.28 -1.95 3.31
C ALA A 115 16.11 -3.23 4.15
N PRO A 116 16.95 -3.46 5.19
CA PRO A 116 16.89 -4.66 6.03
C PRO A 116 15.49 -4.90 6.63
N ARG A 117 14.80 -3.83 7.03
CA ARG A 117 13.44 -3.91 7.57
C ARG A 117 12.42 -4.48 6.57
N LEU A 118 12.61 -4.29 5.26
CA LEU A 118 11.76 -4.89 4.25
C LEU A 118 11.81 -6.42 4.34
N PHE A 119 13.03 -6.97 4.52
CA PHE A 119 13.25 -8.41 4.60
C PHE A 119 12.98 -8.98 6.00
N ALA A 120 12.81 -8.16 7.04
CA ALA A 120 12.28 -8.61 8.33
C ALA A 120 10.77 -8.93 8.26
N ARG A 121 10.05 -8.40 7.28
CA ARG A 121 8.61 -8.67 7.08
C ARG A 121 8.40 -10.10 6.54
N PRO A 122 7.23 -10.76 6.85
CA PRO A 122 6.96 -12.12 6.40
C PRO A 122 7.05 -12.28 4.88
N LEU A 123 7.73 -13.35 4.44
CA LEU A 123 7.77 -13.85 3.06
C LEU A 123 7.44 -15.36 3.02
N SER A 124 6.95 -15.91 4.14
CA SER A 124 6.72 -17.34 4.35
C SER A 124 5.89 -18.00 3.25
N VAL A 125 4.85 -17.32 2.73
CA VAL A 125 4.03 -17.87 1.65
C VAL A 125 4.88 -18.27 0.44
N TYR A 126 5.77 -17.39 -0.01
CA TYR A 126 6.65 -17.69 -1.15
C TYR A 126 7.74 -18.70 -0.80
N GLU A 127 8.26 -18.64 0.42
CA GLU A 127 9.24 -19.61 0.92
C GLU A 127 8.65 -21.02 0.94
N ASP A 128 7.42 -21.16 1.43
CA ASP A 128 6.72 -22.45 1.50
C ASP A 128 6.37 -22.98 0.09
N ILE A 129 5.92 -22.12 -0.82
CA ILE A 129 5.70 -22.49 -2.22
C ILE A 129 7.00 -22.97 -2.88
N CYS A 130 8.09 -22.22 -2.73
CA CYS A 130 9.38 -22.59 -3.30
C CYS A 130 9.89 -23.91 -2.72
N ARG A 131 9.76 -24.12 -1.41
CA ARG A 131 10.14 -25.35 -0.74
C ARG A 131 9.33 -26.55 -1.26
N ALA A 132 8.02 -26.39 -1.40
CA ALA A 132 7.14 -27.46 -1.88
C ALA A 132 7.45 -27.87 -3.32
N GLN A 133 7.89 -26.93 -4.15
CA GLN A 133 8.20 -27.17 -5.58
C GLN A 133 9.70 -27.34 -5.88
N GLY A 134 10.56 -27.40 -4.84
CA GLY A 134 12.00 -27.56 -5.04
C GLY A 134 12.69 -26.36 -5.73
N VAL A 135 12.09 -25.17 -5.67
CA VAL A 135 12.62 -23.94 -6.24
C VAL A 135 13.50 -23.22 -5.22
N LEU A 136 14.62 -22.65 -5.69
CA LEU A 136 15.53 -21.89 -4.82
C LEU A 136 14.82 -20.70 -4.16
N PHE A 137 14.96 -20.60 -2.84
CA PHE A 137 14.61 -19.43 -2.05
C PHE A 137 15.68 -19.22 -0.99
N ALA A 138 16.56 -18.25 -1.20
CA ALA A 138 17.66 -17.95 -0.28
C ALA A 138 17.52 -16.53 0.26
N ARG A 139 17.35 -16.40 1.57
CA ARG A 139 17.10 -15.13 2.24
C ARG A 139 18.33 -14.69 3.04
N THR A 140 18.63 -13.39 3.00
CA THR A 140 19.61 -12.70 3.83
C THR A 140 18.96 -11.45 4.46
N GLU A 141 19.69 -10.76 5.33
CA GLU A 141 19.21 -9.48 5.89
C GLU A 141 19.06 -8.39 4.83
N ALA A 142 19.85 -8.43 3.76
CA ALA A 142 19.86 -7.41 2.71
C ALA A 142 19.03 -7.78 1.47
N GLY A 143 18.47 -9.01 1.41
CA GLY A 143 17.77 -9.43 0.20
C GLY A 143 17.24 -10.86 0.21
N VAL A 144 16.62 -11.22 -0.90
CA VAL A 144 16.21 -12.58 -1.19
C VAL A 144 16.55 -12.93 -2.64
N THR A 145 17.21 -14.08 -2.83
CA THR A 145 17.47 -14.65 -4.15
C THR A 145 16.52 -15.80 -4.38
N VAL A 146 15.82 -15.77 -5.52
CA VAL A 146 14.90 -16.84 -5.92
C VAL A 146 15.33 -17.45 -7.24
N GLY A 147 15.04 -18.75 -7.41
CA GLY A 147 15.21 -19.45 -8.68
C GLY A 147 13.94 -19.43 -9.51
N GLY A 148 14.11 -19.69 -10.82
CA GLY A 148 12.98 -20.00 -11.71
C GLY A 148 12.59 -21.48 -11.63
N GLY A 149 11.46 -21.81 -12.26
CA GLY A 149 10.95 -23.18 -12.35
C GLY A 149 9.65 -23.45 -11.58
N LEU A 150 8.88 -22.39 -11.28
CA LEU A 150 7.54 -22.55 -10.72
C LEU A 150 6.63 -23.34 -11.68
N HIS A 151 5.91 -24.33 -11.15
CA HIS A 151 4.94 -25.13 -11.90
C HIS A 151 3.50 -24.76 -11.54
N PRO A 152 2.53 -24.98 -12.45
CA PRO A 152 1.10 -24.92 -12.12
C PRO A 152 0.76 -25.87 -10.99
N ASP A 153 -0.05 -25.39 -10.03
CA ASP A 153 -0.40 -26.15 -8.82
C ASP A 153 -1.70 -25.64 -8.18
N ALA A 154 -2.14 -26.36 -7.17
CA ALA A 154 -3.19 -25.95 -6.25
C ALA A 154 -2.58 -25.22 -5.03
N PHE A 155 -2.36 -23.93 -5.16
CA PHE A 155 -1.80 -23.10 -4.09
C PHE A 155 -2.81 -22.88 -2.97
N CYS A 156 -2.40 -23.13 -1.73
CA CYS A 156 -3.27 -22.95 -0.56
C CYS A 156 -2.48 -22.34 0.60
N PHE A 157 -2.97 -21.23 1.16
CA PHE A 157 -2.35 -20.56 2.31
C PHE A 157 -3.36 -19.69 3.06
N PRO A 158 -3.05 -19.26 4.31
CA PRO A 158 -3.94 -18.42 5.10
C PRO A 158 -4.22 -17.05 4.45
N GLY A 159 -5.49 -16.63 4.47
CA GLY A 159 -5.94 -15.35 3.88
C GLY A 159 -5.64 -14.13 4.76
N ASP A 160 -5.23 -14.33 5.99
CA ASP A 160 -4.99 -13.29 6.99
C ASP A 160 -3.55 -12.75 6.99
N ILE A 161 -2.61 -13.37 6.27
CA ILE A 161 -1.20 -12.91 6.26
C ILE A 161 -1.06 -11.58 5.52
N SER A 162 -1.35 -11.52 4.23
CA SER A 162 -1.34 -10.31 3.41
C SER A 162 -1.95 -10.56 2.04
N SER A 163 -2.88 -9.70 1.62
CA SER A 163 -3.44 -9.72 0.26
C SER A 163 -2.40 -9.51 -0.86
N GLN A 164 -1.21 -9.01 -0.53
CA GLN A 164 -0.12 -8.82 -1.50
C GLN A 164 0.42 -10.14 -2.04
N PHE A 165 0.42 -11.23 -1.24
CA PHE A 165 0.80 -12.57 -1.72
C PHE A 165 -0.22 -13.09 -2.74
N VAL A 166 -1.51 -12.94 -2.43
CA VAL A 166 -2.60 -13.28 -3.34
C VAL A 166 -2.47 -12.48 -4.64
N SER A 167 -2.31 -11.16 -4.54
CA SER A 167 -2.17 -10.27 -5.69
C SER A 167 -0.97 -10.60 -6.56
N GLY A 168 0.19 -10.91 -5.95
CA GLY A 168 1.39 -11.28 -6.69
C GLY A 168 1.22 -12.57 -7.48
N LEU A 169 0.63 -13.60 -6.86
CA LEU A 169 0.33 -14.87 -7.54
C LEU A 169 -0.73 -14.69 -8.63
N LEU A 170 -1.82 -13.97 -8.36
CA LEU A 170 -2.85 -13.70 -9.38
C LEU A 170 -2.28 -12.97 -10.60
N LEU A 171 -1.33 -12.04 -10.43
CA LEU A 171 -0.68 -11.35 -11.53
C LEU A 171 0.26 -12.28 -12.34
N ALA A 172 0.94 -13.21 -11.68
CA ALA A 172 1.96 -14.04 -12.30
C ALA A 172 1.42 -15.35 -12.90
N LEU A 173 0.53 -16.06 -12.20
CA LEU A 173 0.09 -17.42 -12.56
C LEU A 173 -0.57 -17.54 -13.95
N PRO A 174 -1.28 -16.51 -14.50
CA PRO A 174 -1.83 -16.60 -15.86
C PRO A 174 -0.77 -16.87 -16.94
N HIS A 175 0.48 -16.57 -16.66
CA HIS A 175 1.59 -16.76 -17.62
C HIS A 175 2.21 -18.17 -17.57
N LEU A 176 1.91 -19.00 -16.57
CA LEU A 176 2.37 -20.39 -16.50
C LEU A 176 1.73 -21.24 -17.59
N ARG A 177 2.45 -22.27 -18.05
CA ARG A 177 1.90 -23.28 -18.99
C ARG A 177 1.10 -24.31 -18.21
N GLY A 178 -0.19 -24.09 -18.06
CA GLY A 178 -1.13 -24.96 -17.37
C GLY A 178 -1.91 -24.20 -16.29
N ASP A 179 -3.08 -24.75 -15.94
CA ASP A 179 -4.01 -24.14 -15.02
C ASP A 179 -3.52 -24.24 -13.57
N SER A 180 -3.79 -23.21 -12.80
CA SER A 180 -3.54 -23.18 -11.35
C SER A 180 -4.82 -22.86 -10.60
N THR A 181 -4.86 -23.26 -9.34
CA THR A 181 -5.89 -22.79 -8.40
C THR A 181 -5.22 -22.10 -7.21
N LEU A 182 -5.90 -21.13 -6.64
CA LEU A 182 -5.43 -20.43 -5.45
C LEU A 182 -6.59 -20.40 -4.44
N ARG A 183 -6.40 -21.05 -3.29
CA ARG A 183 -7.38 -21.12 -2.21
C ARG A 183 -6.86 -20.44 -0.97
N LEU A 184 -7.70 -19.62 -0.36
CA LEU A 184 -7.39 -18.95 0.89
C LEU A 184 -8.14 -19.63 2.04
N THR A 185 -7.43 -19.90 3.13
CA THR A 185 -8.02 -20.49 4.34
C THR A 185 -8.21 -19.41 5.41
N GLY A 186 -9.17 -19.63 6.30
CA GLY A 186 -9.46 -18.68 7.37
C GLY A 186 -10.13 -17.39 6.88
N GLN A 187 -9.96 -16.32 7.65
CA GLN A 187 -10.52 -15.01 7.32
C GLN A 187 -9.63 -14.28 6.29
N VAL A 188 -10.22 -13.82 5.20
CA VAL A 188 -9.52 -13.01 4.20
C VAL A 188 -9.61 -11.55 4.58
N GLY A 189 -8.46 -10.95 4.85
CA GLY A 189 -8.39 -9.51 5.06
C GLY A 189 -7.95 -8.77 3.81
N SER A 190 -8.40 -7.51 3.66
CA SER A 190 -8.11 -6.64 2.51
C SER A 190 -8.57 -7.25 1.17
N ALA A 191 -9.80 -7.77 1.14
CA ALA A 191 -10.41 -8.33 -0.06
C ALA A 191 -10.49 -7.30 -1.21
N SER A 192 -10.71 -6.01 -0.89
CA SER A 192 -10.68 -4.92 -1.87
C SER A 192 -9.38 -4.85 -2.65
N TYR A 193 -8.22 -5.08 -2.00
CA TYR A 193 -6.92 -5.09 -2.70
C TYR A 193 -6.76 -6.29 -3.65
N ILE A 194 -7.40 -7.42 -3.35
CA ILE A 194 -7.50 -8.54 -4.29
C ILE A 194 -8.40 -8.14 -5.46
N GLY A 195 -9.53 -7.48 -5.19
CA GLY A 195 -10.43 -6.90 -6.18
C GLY A 195 -9.69 -5.98 -7.16
N LEU A 196 -8.89 -5.03 -6.66
CA LEU A 196 -8.04 -4.16 -7.49
C LEU A 196 -7.11 -4.96 -8.43
N THR A 197 -6.63 -6.12 -7.98
CA THR A 197 -5.78 -6.97 -8.83
C THR A 197 -6.58 -7.66 -9.93
N LEU A 198 -7.76 -8.17 -9.59
CA LEU A 198 -8.66 -8.80 -10.56
C LEU A 198 -9.14 -7.78 -11.61
N ASP A 199 -9.42 -6.55 -11.19
CA ASP A 199 -9.80 -5.47 -12.11
C ASP A 199 -8.65 -5.08 -13.04
N ALA A 200 -7.42 -4.97 -12.51
CA ALA A 200 -6.25 -4.75 -13.33
C ALA A 200 -6.05 -5.89 -14.35
N LEU A 201 -6.13 -7.15 -13.93
CA LEU A 201 -6.02 -8.30 -14.84
C LEU A 201 -7.08 -8.26 -15.94
N ARG A 202 -8.33 -7.95 -15.59
CA ARG A 202 -9.43 -7.83 -16.56
C ARG A 202 -9.16 -6.72 -17.59
N LEU A 203 -8.66 -5.56 -17.16
CA LEU A 203 -8.29 -4.44 -18.04
C LEU A 203 -7.21 -4.84 -19.05
N PHE A 204 -6.31 -5.75 -18.68
CA PHE A 204 -5.26 -6.26 -19.55
C PHE A 204 -5.63 -7.58 -20.23
N GLY A 205 -6.92 -7.96 -20.23
CA GLY A 205 -7.44 -9.12 -20.96
C GLY A 205 -7.12 -10.47 -20.36
N TYR A 206 -6.70 -10.53 -19.09
CA TYR A 206 -6.51 -11.79 -18.37
C TYR A 206 -7.81 -12.24 -17.71
N THR A 207 -8.02 -13.55 -17.67
CA THR A 207 -9.17 -14.19 -17.07
C THR A 207 -8.76 -14.92 -15.79
N VAL A 208 -9.46 -14.60 -14.70
CA VAL A 208 -9.39 -15.33 -13.43
C VAL A 208 -10.83 -15.59 -12.99
N GLY A 209 -11.18 -16.86 -12.81
CA GLY A 209 -12.51 -17.28 -12.37
C GLY A 209 -12.58 -17.44 -10.85
N ALA A 210 -13.77 -17.23 -10.27
CA ALA A 210 -14.05 -17.68 -8.92
C ALA A 210 -14.19 -19.23 -8.90
N ASP A 211 -13.65 -19.89 -7.87
CA ASP A 211 -13.76 -21.32 -7.65
C ASP A 211 -14.33 -21.60 -6.24
N GLY A 212 -15.51 -21.05 -5.98
CA GLY A 212 -16.16 -21.08 -4.68
C GLY A 212 -15.82 -19.88 -3.80
N VAL A 213 -15.97 -20.03 -2.50
CA VAL A 213 -15.67 -18.99 -1.52
C VAL A 213 -14.15 -18.90 -1.31
N GLN A 214 -13.58 -17.73 -1.51
CA GLN A 214 -12.15 -17.43 -1.28
C GLN A 214 -11.20 -18.34 -2.09
N ALA A 215 -11.62 -18.75 -3.29
CA ALA A 215 -10.82 -19.54 -4.20
C ALA A 215 -10.89 -18.98 -5.62
N TYR A 216 -9.79 -19.13 -6.35
CA TYR A 216 -9.62 -18.60 -7.69
C TYR A 216 -9.11 -19.71 -8.61
N ARG A 217 -9.75 -19.83 -9.78
CA ARG A 217 -9.24 -20.65 -10.89
C ARG A 217 -8.52 -19.75 -11.88
N ILE A 218 -7.29 -20.09 -12.17
CA ILE A 218 -6.39 -19.29 -13.00
C ILE A 218 -5.98 -20.15 -14.20
N PRO A 219 -6.66 -20.01 -15.34
CA PRO A 219 -6.21 -20.65 -16.57
C PRO A 219 -4.80 -20.18 -16.91
N GLY A 220 -3.94 -21.10 -17.32
CA GLY A 220 -2.56 -20.81 -17.68
C GLY A 220 -2.39 -20.52 -19.17
N GLY A 221 -1.15 -20.17 -19.57
CA GLY A 221 -0.80 -19.89 -20.95
C GLY A 221 -1.49 -18.67 -21.54
N GLN A 222 -2.00 -17.79 -20.71
CA GLN A 222 -2.69 -16.60 -21.17
C GLN A 222 -1.70 -15.57 -21.74
N THR A 223 -2.11 -14.94 -22.81
CA THR A 223 -1.46 -13.74 -23.34
C THR A 223 -2.48 -12.60 -23.25
N GLY A 224 -2.19 -11.65 -22.39
CA GLY A 224 -3.05 -10.47 -22.23
C GLY A 224 -2.94 -9.53 -23.46
N ARG A 225 -3.73 -8.48 -23.41
CA ARG A 225 -3.75 -7.42 -24.43
C ARG A 225 -3.62 -6.05 -23.75
N ALA A 226 -2.66 -5.27 -24.23
CA ALA A 226 -2.52 -3.89 -23.76
C ALA A 226 -3.79 -3.07 -24.08
N PRO A 227 -4.29 -2.25 -23.16
CA PRO A 227 -5.44 -1.39 -23.40
C PRO A 227 -5.17 -0.39 -24.52
N GLU A 228 -6.14 -0.17 -25.40
CA GLU A 228 -6.01 0.77 -26.54
C GLU A 228 -5.99 2.23 -26.06
N GLN A 229 -6.75 2.51 -24.99
CA GLN A 229 -6.81 3.84 -24.39
C GLN A 229 -5.82 3.98 -23.25
N ALA A 230 -5.36 5.21 -23.02
CA ALA A 230 -4.54 5.50 -21.86
C ALA A 230 -5.34 5.26 -20.57
N LEU A 231 -4.75 4.52 -19.64
CA LEU A 231 -5.33 4.28 -18.32
C LEU A 231 -4.97 5.44 -17.39
N CYS A 232 -5.97 6.08 -16.79
CA CYS A 232 -5.76 7.04 -15.72
C CYS A 232 -5.78 6.32 -14.38
N VAL A 233 -4.76 6.55 -13.56
CA VAL A 233 -4.76 6.02 -12.19
C VAL A 233 -5.74 6.85 -11.35
N PRO A 234 -6.73 6.23 -10.66
CA PRO A 234 -7.70 6.95 -9.84
C PRO A 234 -7.04 7.58 -8.60
N THR A 235 -7.75 8.49 -7.95
CA THR A 235 -7.28 9.15 -6.73
C THR A 235 -7.11 8.16 -5.58
N ASP A 236 -6.06 8.34 -4.76
CA ASP A 236 -5.79 7.51 -3.59
C ASP A 236 -6.76 7.82 -2.45
N GLN A 237 -7.66 6.88 -2.17
CA GLN A 237 -8.67 7.03 -1.11
C GLN A 237 -8.06 7.07 0.28
N SER A 238 -6.94 6.36 0.49
CA SER A 238 -6.22 6.41 1.75
C SER A 238 -5.55 7.77 1.99
N ALA A 239 -5.02 8.39 0.94
CA ALA A 239 -4.47 9.75 1.04
C ALA A 239 -5.59 10.79 1.22
N ALA A 240 -6.72 10.64 0.52
CA ALA A 240 -7.89 11.50 0.68
C ALA A 240 -8.42 11.51 2.12
N ALA A 241 -8.30 10.41 2.84
CA ALA A 241 -8.77 10.28 4.21
C ALA A 241 -8.10 11.28 5.18
N PHE A 242 -6.83 11.66 4.97
CA PHE A 242 -6.19 12.66 5.81
C PHE A 242 -6.87 14.04 5.68
N PHE A 243 -7.25 14.42 4.46
CA PHE A 243 -7.98 15.66 4.21
C PHE A 243 -9.44 15.57 4.65
N GLY A 244 -10.05 14.38 4.56
CA GLY A 244 -11.34 14.08 5.19
C GLY A 244 -11.31 14.28 6.69
N ALA A 245 -10.26 13.81 7.37
CA ALA A 245 -10.08 14.00 8.81
C ALA A 245 -9.88 15.47 9.16
N MET A 246 -9.16 16.25 8.36
CA MET A 246 -9.01 17.69 8.57
C MET A 246 -10.35 18.45 8.49
N ARG A 247 -11.31 17.98 7.69
CA ARG A 247 -12.69 18.53 7.70
C ARG A 247 -13.37 18.34 9.06
N THR A 248 -13.08 17.23 9.75
CA THR A 248 -13.63 16.98 11.10
C THR A 248 -13.09 17.94 12.16
N LEU A 249 -11.98 18.63 11.86
CA LEU A 249 -11.43 19.71 12.70
C LEU A 249 -12.08 21.07 12.44
N GLY A 250 -13.08 21.14 11.58
CA GLY A 250 -13.70 22.38 11.12
C GLY A 250 -13.06 22.96 9.87
N GLY A 251 -12.18 22.22 9.20
CA GLY A 251 -11.53 22.62 7.95
C GLY A 251 -12.52 22.71 6.79
N ASP A 252 -12.39 23.77 5.98
CA ASP A 252 -13.08 23.88 4.69
C ASP A 252 -12.12 23.46 3.58
N ILE A 253 -12.14 22.18 3.24
CA ILE A 253 -11.23 21.57 2.25
C ILE A 253 -12.02 21.02 1.08
N SER A 254 -11.68 21.43 -0.12
CA SER A 254 -12.17 20.85 -1.38
C SER A 254 -11.11 19.95 -1.99
N LEU A 255 -11.55 18.82 -2.59
CA LEU A 255 -10.67 17.89 -3.31
C LEU A 255 -10.79 18.16 -4.82
N ALA A 256 -9.71 18.68 -5.44
CA ALA A 256 -9.68 18.93 -6.87
C ALA A 256 -9.46 17.62 -7.64
N ASP A 257 -10.12 17.51 -8.79
CA ASP A 257 -9.97 16.37 -9.74
C ASP A 257 -10.12 14.99 -9.09
N PHE A 258 -10.92 14.90 -8.01
CA PHE A 258 -11.10 13.66 -7.27
C PHE A 258 -11.83 12.61 -8.10
N ARG A 259 -11.20 11.47 -8.30
CA ARG A 259 -11.73 10.34 -9.07
C ARG A 259 -11.85 9.11 -8.19
N ASP A 260 -13.07 8.73 -7.87
CA ASP A 260 -13.37 7.46 -7.19
C ASP A 260 -13.70 6.40 -8.25
N ASP A 261 -12.95 5.31 -8.28
CA ASP A 261 -13.20 4.14 -9.12
C ASP A 261 -14.21 3.15 -8.50
N GLY A 262 -14.64 3.41 -7.27
CA GLY A 262 -15.54 2.54 -6.53
C GLY A 262 -14.88 1.25 -6.01
N ALA A 263 -13.63 0.98 -6.32
CA ALA A 263 -12.97 -0.29 -6.06
C ALA A 263 -12.07 -0.29 -4.82
N GLN A 264 -11.54 0.88 -4.42
CA GLN A 264 -10.65 0.98 -3.27
C GLN A 264 -11.44 0.82 -1.96
N GLY A 265 -11.02 -0.11 -1.07
CA GLY A 265 -11.68 -0.36 0.21
C GLY A 265 -11.69 0.87 1.13
N ASP A 266 -10.65 1.68 1.04
CA ASP A 266 -10.49 2.89 1.84
C ASP A 266 -11.50 4.01 1.52
N ARG A 267 -12.32 3.88 0.44
CA ARG A 267 -13.41 4.82 0.11
C ARG A 267 -14.43 5.01 1.24
N VAL A 268 -14.49 4.08 2.18
CA VAL A 268 -15.39 4.15 3.34
C VAL A 268 -14.98 5.23 4.36
N PHE A 269 -13.82 5.89 4.18
CA PHE A 269 -13.28 6.85 5.15
C PHE A 269 -14.30 7.94 5.54
N GLY A 270 -15.06 8.48 4.57
CA GLY A 270 -16.05 9.52 4.83
C GLY A 270 -17.15 9.05 5.79
N ALA A 271 -17.76 7.89 5.51
CA ALA A 271 -18.80 7.31 6.35
C ALA A 271 -18.29 6.92 7.75
N TYR A 272 -17.05 6.43 7.84
CA TYR A 272 -16.44 6.07 9.12
C TYR A 272 -16.15 7.29 9.98
N MET A 273 -15.62 8.36 9.39
CA MET A 273 -15.35 9.62 10.08
C MET A 273 -16.65 10.29 10.54
N GLU A 274 -17.68 10.30 9.70
CA GLU A 274 -19.01 10.83 10.07
C GLU A 274 -19.57 10.11 11.33
N ARG A 275 -19.45 8.79 11.38
CA ARG A 275 -19.89 8.02 12.56
C ARG A 275 -19.06 8.36 13.81
N LEU A 276 -17.73 8.43 13.70
CA LEU A 276 -16.84 8.78 14.83
C LEU A 276 -17.08 10.21 15.34
N CYS A 277 -17.50 11.12 14.45
CA CYS A 277 -17.85 12.50 14.83
C CYS A 277 -19.22 12.61 15.54
N ARG A 278 -20.10 11.61 15.38
CA ARG A 278 -21.45 11.63 15.99
C ARG A 278 -21.50 10.85 17.29
N GLU A 279 -20.80 9.74 17.39
CA GLU A 279 -20.93 8.84 18.54
C GLU A 279 -19.70 7.93 18.71
N LYS A 280 -19.52 7.39 19.91
CA LYS A 280 -18.58 6.30 20.13
C LYS A 280 -19.10 5.05 19.40
N CYS A 281 -18.34 4.55 18.43
CA CYS A 281 -18.77 3.44 17.61
C CYS A 281 -17.66 2.39 17.41
N ARG A 282 -18.08 1.24 16.89
CA ARG A 282 -17.19 0.13 16.51
C ARG A 282 -17.11 0.05 14.98
N LEU A 283 -15.87 0.00 14.43
CA LEU A 283 -15.59 0.00 13.00
C LEU A 283 -14.61 -1.11 12.66
N SER A 284 -14.93 -1.92 11.63
CA SER A 284 -13.99 -2.91 11.09
C SER A 284 -13.01 -2.24 10.13
N VAL A 285 -11.72 -2.52 10.30
CA VAL A 285 -10.67 -2.12 9.36
C VAL A 285 -10.13 -3.31 8.56
N ALA A 286 -10.84 -4.42 8.52
CA ALA A 286 -10.45 -5.63 7.78
C ALA A 286 -10.13 -5.32 6.32
N ASP A 287 -10.92 -4.48 5.67
CA ASP A 287 -10.80 -4.15 4.24
C ASP A 287 -10.16 -2.79 3.96
N CYS A 288 -9.94 -1.99 5.00
CA CYS A 288 -9.31 -0.67 4.93
C CYS A 288 -8.24 -0.44 6.02
N PRO A 289 -7.28 -1.36 6.20
CA PRO A 289 -6.31 -1.29 7.31
C PRO A 289 -5.41 -0.05 7.24
N ASP A 290 -5.33 0.58 6.09
CA ASP A 290 -4.54 1.78 5.87
C ASP A 290 -5.22 3.04 6.43
N LEU A 291 -6.53 2.99 6.70
CA LEU A 291 -7.26 4.04 7.40
C LEU A 291 -7.07 4.00 8.92
N ALA A 292 -6.64 2.88 9.50
CA ALA A 292 -6.60 2.71 10.95
C ALA A 292 -5.90 3.87 11.69
N PRO A 293 -4.69 4.35 11.30
CA PRO A 293 -4.01 5.43 11.99
C PRO A 293 -4.84 6.72 12.05
N ILE A 294 -5.41 7.13 10.92
CA ILE A 294 -6.18 8.37 10.88
C ILE A 294 -7.54 8.25 11.58
N LEU A 295 -8.17 7.07 11.54
CA LEU A 295 -9.42 6.83 12.26
C LEU A 295 -9.22 6.84 13.79
N LEU A 296 -8.06 6.37 14.29
CA LEU A 296 -7.70 6.48 15.71
C LEU A 296 -7.55 7.95 16.13
N VAL A 297 -6.98 8.79 15.26
CA VAL A 297 -6.89 10.24 15.50
C VAL A 297 -8.29 10.87 15.55
N VAL A 298 -9.14 10.59 14.56
CA VAL A 298 -10.52 11.13 14.55
C VAL A 298 -11.31 10.65 15.77
N ALA A 299 -11.17 9.38 16.17
CA ALA A 299 -11.80 8.86 17.38
C ALA A 299 -11.33 9.61 18.64
N ALA A 300 -10.02 9.84 18.79
CA ALA A 300 -9.45 10.55 19.93
C ALA A 300 -9.92 12.02 20.01
N LEU A 301 -10.12 12.67 18.87
CA LEU A 301 -10.54 14.05 18.76
C LEU A 301 -12.04 14.27 19.03
N HIS A 302 -12.88 13.22 18.89
CA HIS A 302 -14.34 13.33 19.00
C HIS A 302 -14.93 12.50 20.15
N HIS A 303 -15.50 11.35 19.87
CA HIS A 303 -16.27 10.57 20.85
C HIS A 303 -15.59 9.28 21.30
N GLY A 304 -14.36 9.02 20.86
CA GLY A 304 -13.71 7.73 21.01
C GLY A 304 -14.27 6.68 20.06
N GLY A 305 -13.81 5.45 20.19
CA GLY A 305 -14.27 4.36 19.35
C GLY A 305 -13.42 3.10 19.49
N THR A 306 -13.86 2.02 18.85
CA THR A 306 -13.12 0.76 18.77
C THR A 306 -12.93 0.39 17.31
N LEU A 307 -11.69 0.24 16.88
CA LEU A 307 -11.36 -0.40 15.61
C LEU A 307 -11.18 -1.89 15.83
N CYS A 308 -11.87 -2.72 15.06
CA CYS A 308 -11.71 -4.17 15.06
C CYS A 308 -11.07 -4.66 13.77
N ASP A 309 -10.63 -5.94 13.76
CA ASP A 309 -9.86 -6.57 12.68
C ASP A 309 -8.48 -5.91 12.49
N THR A 310 -7.84 -5.57 13.60
CA THR A 310 -6.58 -4.82 13.66
C THR A 310 -5.34 -5.70 13.71
N ALA A 311 -5.46 -7.02 13.89
CA ALA A 311 -4.32 -7.95 14.07
C ALA A 311 -3.23 -7.82 12.99
N ARG A 312 -3.61 -7.44 11.76
CA ARG A 312 -2.70 -7.31 10.62
C ARG A 312 -1.90 -6.00 10.60
N LEU A 313 -2.26 -5.02 11.43
CA LEU A 313 -1.55 -3.74 11.53
C LEU A 313 -0.10 -3.92 11.97
N ARG A 314 0.19 -4.98 12.75
CA ARG A 314 1.54 -5.35 13.21
C ARG A 314 2.52 -5.74 12.10
N PHE A 315 2.02 -6.11 10.91
CA PHE A 315 2.84 -6.54 9.76
C PHE A 315 3.00 -5.47 8.69
N LYS A 316 2.63 -4.24 8.98
CA LYS A 316 2.79 -3.09 8.08
C LYS A 316 4.22 -2.51 8.17
N GLU A 317 4.41 -1.27 7.75
CA GLU A 317 5.70 -0.55 7.79
C GLU A 317 6.23 -0.40 9.23
N SER A 318 5.31 -0.24 10.17
CA SER A 318 5.49 -0.35 11.63
C SER A 318 4.47 -1.35 12.17
N ASP A 319 4.54 -1.70 13.45
CA ASP A 319 3.33 -2.11 14.17
C ASP A 319 2.47 -0.87 14.36
N ARG A 320 1.55 -0.63 13.41
CA ARG A 320 0.74 0.61 13.37
C ARG A 320 -0.14 0.79 14.59
N GLY A 321 -0.63 -0.32 15.16
CA GLY A 321 -1.43 -0.29 16.37
C GLY A 321 -0.65 0.25 17.55
N GLU A 322 0.49 -0.35 17.82
CA GLU A 322 1.37 0.04 18.94
C GLU A 322 2.03 1.41 18.67
N ALA A 323 2.46 1.70 17.44
CA ALA A 323 3.03 2.99 17.08
C ALA A 323 2.03 4.14 17.35
N MET A 324 0.80 4.02 16.86
CA MET A 324 -0.23 5.04 17.13
C MET A 324 -0.59 5.12 18.62
N ALA A 325 -0.66 3.98 19.30
CA ALA A 325 -0.95 3.96 20.73
C ALA A 325 0.14 4.65 21.55
N ALA A 326 1.41 4.42 21.22
CA ALA A 326 2.53 5.08 21.89
C ALA A 326 2.44 6.61 21.75
N GLU A 327 2.20 7.11 20.55
CA GLU A 327 2.17 8.54 20.30
C GLU A 327 0.90 9.21 20.80
N LEU A 328 -0.26 8.57 20.67
CA LEU A 328 -1.51 9.10 21.22
C LEU A 328 -1.49 9.16 22.75
N ARG A 329 -0.86 8.21 23.46
CA ARG A 329 -0.66 8.28 24.93
C ARG A 329 0.15 9.50 25.33
N ARG A 330 1.15 9.90 24.54
CA ARG A 330 1.93 11.14 24.76
C ARG A 330 1.10 12.41 24.58
N CYS A 331 -0.02 12.29 23.87
CA CYS A 331 -1.03 13.35 23.74
C CYS A 331 -2.16 13.22 24.79
N GLY A 332 -1.98 12.43 25.85
CA GLY A 332 -2.93 12.25 26.93
C GLY A 332 -4.11 11.32 26.60
N VAL A 333 -4.12 10.69 25.44
CA VAL A 333 -5.21 9.81 25.01
C VAL A 333 -5.14 8.46 25.72
N ARG A 334 -6.25 8.01 26.28
CA ARG A 334 -6.40 6.64 26.78
C ARG A 334 -6.70 5.70 25.62
N ILE A 335 -5.75 4.82 25.33
CA ILE A 335 -5.83 3.86 24.22
C ILE A 335 -5.37 2.48 24.68
N THR A 336 -6.16 1.47 24.34
CA THR A 336 -5.87 0.05 24.63
C THR A 336 -5.72 -0.71 23.31
N VAL A 337 -4.61 -1.40 23.16
CA VAL A 337 -4.34 -2.28 22.01
C VAL A 337 -4.55 -3.71 22.47
N GLY A 338 -5.55 -4.38 21.87
CA GLY A 338 -5.82 -5.79 22.05
C GLY A 338 -5.23 -6.62 20.91
N GLU A 339 -5.53 -7.90 20.91
CA GLU A 339 -5.03 -8.82 19.87
C GLU A 339 -5.58 -8.48 18.48
N ASN A 340 -6.88 -8.17 18.39
CA ASN A 340 -7.57 -7.87 17.12
C ASN A 340 -8.50 -6.66 17.22
N GLU A 341 -8.28 -5.80 18.19
CA GLU A 341 -9.03 -4.55 18.35
C GLU A 341 -8.19 -3.48 19.04
N ILE A 342 -8.51 -2.21 18.74
CA ILE A 342 -7.90 -1.05 19.38
C ILE A 342 -9.04 -0.14 19.83
N THR A 343 -9.08 0.17 21.13
CA THR A 343 -10.08 1.07 21.71
C THR A 343 -9.43 2.39 22.12
N VAL A 344 -10.06 3.49 21.72
CA VAL A 344 -9.63 4.86 22.00
C VAL A 344 -10.72 5.57 22.77
N GLU A 345 -10.35 6.25 23.88
CA GLU A 345 -11.22 7.20 24.55
C GLU A 345 -10.96 8.63 24.04
N PRO A 346 -11.96 9.50 24.05
CA PRO A 346 -11.78 10.89 23.62
C PRO A 346 -10.92 11.67 24.61
N GLY A 347 -10.28 12.71 24.11
CA GLY A 347 -9.49 13.65 24.90
C GLY A 347 -8.05 13.69 24.41
N VAL A 348 -7.65 14.87 23.91
CA VAL A 348 -6.32 15.10 23.33
C VAL A 348 -5.73 16.36 23.93
N HIS A 349 -4.46 16.30 24.31
CA HIS A 349 -3.65 17.43 24.76
C HIS A 349 -2.45 17.64 23.81
N ALA A 350 -1.76 18.76 23.95
CA ALA A 350 -0.48 18.95 23.30
C ALA A 350 0.51 17.86 23.76
N PRO A 351 1.31 17.30 22.84
CA PRO A 351 2.21 16.21 23.18
C PRO A 351 3.34 16.66 24.10
N ASP A 352 3.78 15.74 24.96
CA ASP A 352 4.99 15.92 25.76
C ASP A 352 6.22 15.62 24.89
N GLY A 353 6.76 16.66 24.28
CA GLY A 353 7.89 16.62 23.35
C GLY A 353 7.54 16.16 21.92
N ALA A 354 8.55 15.89 21.10
CA ALA A 354 8.36 15.53 19.71
C ALA A 354 7.81 14.09 19.58
N LEU A 355 6.76 13.89 18.78
CA LEU A 355 6.20 12.60 18.43
C LEU A 355 7.12 11.86 17.44
N CYS A 356 7.00 10.55 17.32
CA CYS A 356 7.78 9.73 16.40
C CYS A 356 6.93 9.20 15.23
N ALA A 357 7.42 9.33 14.02
CA ALA A 357 6.78 8.77 12.83
C ALA A 357 6.94 7.25 12.68
N HIS A 358 7.80 6.61 13.47
CA HIS A 358 8.10 5.16 13.41
C HIS A 358 8.46 4.65 12.01
N ASN A 359 9.04 5.52 11.16
CA ASN A 359 9.31 5.26 9.74
C ASN A 359 8.04 4.79 8.96
N ASP A 360 6.85 5.22 9.38
CA ASP A 360 5.57 4.89 8.74
C ASP A 360 4.85 6.19 8.33
N HIS A 361 4.70 6.37 7.02
CA HIS A 361 4.08 7.56 6.44
C HIS A 361 2.65 7.79 6.91
N ARG A 362 1.88 6.71 7.18
CA ARG A 362 0.50 6.85 7.68
C ARG A 362 0.46 7.29 9.12
N VAL A 363 1.41 6.85 9.95
CA VAL A 363 1.59 7.36 11.30
C VAL A 363 1.96 8.83 11.25
N ALA A 364 2.98 9.21 10.47
CA ALA A 364 3.43 10.60 10.34
C ALA A 364 2.30 11.54 9.91
N MET A 365 1.56 11.19 8.85
CA MET A 365 0.46 12.03 8.32
C MET A 365 -0.71 12.09 9.30
N SER A 366 -1.04 11.01 10.00
CA SER A 366 -2.10 11.00 11.03
C SER A 366 -1.74 11.90 12.21
N LEU A 367 -0.50 11.81 12.69
CA LEU A 367 -0.01 12.68 13.76
C LEU A 367 0.02 14.15 13.32
N ALA A 368 0.40 14.44 12.08
CA ALA A 368 0.35 15.82 11.57
C ALA A 368 -1.07 16.39 11.56
N VAL A 369 -2.09 15.57 11.19
CA VAL A 369 -3.51 15.98 11.32
C VAL A 369 -3.88 16.26 12.77
N LEU A 370 -3.46 15.40 13.71
CA LEU A 370 -3.66 15.62 15.14
C LEU A 370 -3.05 16.96 15.60
N LEU A 371 -1.81 17.23 15.15
CA LEU A 371 -1.08 18.44 15.51
C LEU A 371 -1.68 19.71 14.90
N CYS A 372 -2.48 19.65 13.84
CA CYS A 372 -3.30 20.79 13.42
C CYS A 372 -4.25 21.25 14.52
N ARG A 373 -4.64 20.39 15.46
CA ARG A 373 -5.46 20.72 16.62
C ARG A 373 -4.65 21.13 17.85
N THR A 374 -3.55 20.43 18.13
CA THR A 374 -2.82 20.57 19.42
C THR A 374 -1.51 21.34 19.31
N GLY A 375 -0.93 21.43 18.11
CA GLY A 375 0.46 21.82 17.91
C GLY A 375 1.43 20.73 18.36
N GLY A 376 2.70 20.87 17.96
CA GLY A 376 3.79 19.99 18.35
C GLY A 376 4.72 19.64 17.20
N SER A 377 5.62 18.68 17.41
CA SER A 377 6.62 18.26 16.43
C SER A 377 6.60 16.76 16.19
N ILE A 378 7.07 16.34 15.03
CA ILE A 378 7.21 14.93 14.59
C ILE A 378 8.63 14.69 14.13
N ASP A 379 9.29 13.68 14.70
CA ASP A 379 10.58 13.16 14.23
C ASP A 379 10.38 12.04 13.19
N GLY A 380 11.30 11.94 12.21
CA GLY A 380 11.23 10.93 11.14
C GLY A 380 10.16 11.23 10.09
N ALA A 381 9.76 12.50 9.97
CA ALA A 381 8.67 12.94 9.08
C ALA A 381 8.97 12.77 7.59
N GLU A 382 10.24 12.58 7.18
CA GLU A 382 10.65 12.27 5.79
C GLU A 382 10.01 11.00 5.23
N CYS A 383 9.52 10.10 6.10
CA CYS A 383 8.87 8.86 5.67
C CYS A 383 7.58 9.09 4.86
N VAL A 384 6.98 10.30 4.86
CA VAL A 384 5.84 10.65 3.99
C VAL A 384 6.17 10.49 2.50
N ALA A 385 7.46 10.57 2.14
CA ALA A 385 7.94 10.36 0.76
C ALA A 385 7.58 8.96 0.19
N LYS A 386 7.19 8.00 1.02
CA LYS A 386 6.74 6.67 0.60
C LYS A 386 5.38 6.69 -0.12
N SER A 387 4.56 7.72 0.11
CA SER A 387 3.23 7.83 -0.51
C SER A 387 2.84 9.23 -0.95
N MET A 388 3.18 10.27 -0.20
CA MET A 388 2.85 11.66 -0.49
C MET A 388 4.02 12.57 -0.08
N PRO A 389 5.08 12.68 -0.90
CA PRO A 389 6.25 13.51 -0.60
C PRO A 389 5.90 14.98 -0.28
N GLU A 390 4.91 15.51 -0.97
CA GLU A 390 4.42 16.90 -0.87
C GLU A 390 3.44 17.14 0.30
N PHE A 391 3.25 16.19 1.21
CA PHE A 391 2.22 16.27 2.26
C PHE A 391 2.36 17.52 3.13
N PHE A 392 3.55 17.85 3.59
CA PHE A 392 3.78 19.02 4.45
C PHE A 392 3.66 20.34 3.67
N ASP A 393 4.04 20.37 2.39
CA ASP A 393 3.81 21.52 1.51
C ASP A 393 2.31 21.73 1.26
N THR A 394 1.57 20.64 1.12
CA THR A 394 0.10 20.69 1.04
C THR A 394 -0.50 21.26 2.32
N LEU A 395 -0.01 20.89 3.50
CA LEU A 395 -0.48 21.50 4.75
C LEU A 395 -0.22 23.01 4.78
N ARG A 396 0.97 23.46 4.33
CA ARG A 396 1.29 24.89 4.21
C ARG A 396 0.33 25.62 3.27
N SER A 397 0.02 25.01 2.12
CA SER A 397 -0.94 25.58 1.15
C SER A 397 -2.38 25.68 1.68
N LEU A 398 -2.72 24.82 2.65
CA LEU A 398 -3.99 24.86 3.36
C LEU A 398 -3.98 25.84 4.57
N GLY A 399 -2.95 26.67 4.71
CA GLY A 399 -2.86 27.69 5.75
C GLY A 399 -2.31 27.21 7.08
N ILE A 400 -1.83 25.97 7.17
CA ILE A 400 -1.20 25.46 8.40
C ILE A 400 0.27 25.86 8.42
N ALA A 401 0.70 26.50 9.51
CA ALA A 401 2.11 26.82 9.69
C ALA A 401 2.91 25.55 10.03
N VAL A 402 3.76 25.16 9.08
CA VAL A 402 4.63 23.97 9.18
C VAL A 402 6.08 24.41 9.00
N ARG A 403 6.93 24.09 9.96
CA ARG A 403 8.39 24.34 9.89
C ARG A 403 9.14 23.02 9.84
N THR A 404 10.11 22.92 8.95
CA THR A 404 11.03 21.78 8.84
C THR A 404 12.37 22.18 9.43
N GLU A 405 12.94 21.40 10.37
CA GLU A 405 14.30 21.66 10.86
C GLU A 405 15.30 21.42 9.72
N GLY A 406 16.11 22.45 9.45
CA GLY A 406 17.06 22.47 8.34
C GLY A 406 16.65 23.37 7.15
N GLU A 407 15.42 23.88 7.12
CA GLU A 407 15.02 24.97 6.23
C GLU A 407 15.32 26.32 6.94
N THR A 408 16.44 26.96 6.59
CA THR A 408 16.79 28.35 6.96
C THR A 408 16.34 29.31 5.84
#